data_f941be38e26e91170d55c28ae7919c9e
#
_entry.id   f941be38e26e91170d55c28ae7919c9e
#
_cell.length_a   1.000
_cell.length_b   1.000
_cell.length_c   1.000
_cell.angle_alpha   90.00
_cell.angle_beta   90.00
_cell.angle_gamma   90.00
#
_symmetry.space_group_name_H-M   'P 1'
#
loop_
_entity.id
_entity.type
_entity.pdbx_description
1 polymer ?
#
loop_
_entity_poly.entity_id
_entity_poly.type
_entity_poly.pdbx_seq_one_letter_code
_entity_poly.pdbx_strand_id
1 'polypeptide(L)'
;MEEINKELLQQFRPPAFPGSFFISFEGIEGAGKTTQINRIKDYLEDKDFRVLVLREPGGTPYGEKLRKAILETSTNIHPVAESYLFASARAQLLTEVVLKELNTPNTIIICDRYLDSTIAYQGIARELGVQRILETHNVFPLHLVPHRTIYVKIDLETSLKRQEMRNNPKDYFESQDHSFHQKLIDGYDLASELFPERISVVDGKRDFDEVYLSIRQQIDDLIFKKED
;
A
#
# COMPACT_ATOMS: atom_id res chain seq x y z
N MET A 1 -23.81 -1.63 3.82
CA MET A 1 -22.52 -0.98 3.50
C MET A 1 -22.57 0.44 4.07
N GLU A 2 -21.48 0.88 4.71
CA GLU A 2 -21.35 2.26 5.17
C GLU A 2 -21.41 3.20 3.96
N GLU A 3 -22.22 4.28 4.04
CA GLU A 3 -22.28 5.27 2.96
C GLU A 3 -21.05 6.18 3.06
N ILE A 4 -20.14 6.06 2.10
CA ILE A 4 -18.89 6.83 2.08
C ILE A 4 -19.12 8.14 1.35
N ASN A 5 -18.75 9.25 2.00
CA ASN A 5 -18.89 10.59 1.42
C ASN A 5 -17.99 10.75 0.18
N LYS A 6 -18.63 10.95 -0.98
CA LYS A 6 -17.92 11.13 -2.26
C LYS A 6 -17.05 12.37 -2.31
N GLU A 7 -17.42 13.46 -1.63
CA GLU A 7 -16.62 14.68 -1.58
C GLU A 7 -15.31 14.45 -0.79
N LEU A 8 -15.37 13.57 0.23
CA LEU A 8 -14.18 13.18 0.99
C LEU A 8 -13.19 12.40 0.11
N LEU A 9 -13.67 11.48 -0.75
CA LEU A 9 -12.80 10.73 -1.67
C LEU A 9 -12.03 11.65 -2.61
N GLN A 10 -12.63 12.76 -3.05
CA GLN A 10 -12.00 13.72 -3.94
C GLN A 10 -10.85 14.51 -3.30
N GLN A 11 -10.71 14.50 -1.98
CA GLN A 11 -9.59 15.14 -1.29
C GLN A 11 -8.29 14.33 -1.43
N PHE A 12 -8.40 13.03 -1.69
CA PHE A 12 -7.24 12.14 -1.81
C PHE A 12 -6.65 12.21 -3.22
N ARG A 13 -5.53 12.91 -3.37
CA ARG A 13 -4.89 13.19 -4.66
C ARG A 13 -3.39 12.89 -4.61
N PRO A 14 -2.79 12.47 -5.73
CA PRO A 14 -1.36 12.30 -5.80
C PRO A 14 -0.63 13.63 -5.66
N PRO A 15 0.62 13.61 -5.15
CA PRO A 15 1.47 14.80 -5.10
C PRO A 15 1.89 15.21 -6.52
N ALA A 16 1.85 16.52 -6.82
CA ALA A 16 2.14 17.04 -8.15
C ALA A 16 3.61 17.43 -8.30
N PHE A 17 4.46 16.51 -8.73
CA PHE A 17 5.87 16.72 -9.07
C PHE A 17 6.12 16.27 -10.51
N PRO A 18 6.28 17.20 -11.49
CA PRO A 18 6.42 16.83 -12.89
C PRO A 18 7.58 15.86 -13.15
N GLY A 19 7.29 14.75 -13.82
CA GLY A 19 8.25 13.72 -14.16
C GLY A 19 8.65 12.78 -13.02
N SER A 20 8.05 12.93 -11.84
CA SER A 20 8.25 12.04 -10.69
C SER A 20 6.95 11.36 -10.31
N PHE A 21 7.02 10.10 -9.86
CA PHE A 21 5.83 9.29 -9.59
C PHE A 21 5.92 8.60 -8.22
N PHE A 22 4.76 8.51 -7.56
CA PHE A 22 4.58 7.76 -6.35
C PHE A 22 3.66 6.57 -6.64
N ILE A 23 4.14 5.34 -6.36
CA ILE A 23 3.45 4.08 -6.64
C ILE A 23 3.40 3.27 -5.34
N SER A 24 2.29 2.61 -5.04
CA SER A 24 2.22 1.63 -3.95
C SER A 24 1.90 0.23 -4.46
N PHE A 25 2.34 -0.77 -3.71
CA PHE A 25 2.00 -2.17 -3.90
C PHE A 25 1.19 -2.66 -2.71
N GLU A 26 0.05 -3.23 -2.99
CA GLU A 26 -0.91 -3.67 -1.99
C GLU A 26 -1.31 -5.13 -2.18
N GLY A 27 -1.88 -5.71 -1.16
CA GLY A 27 -2.34 -7.11 -1.12
C GLY A 27 -1.93 -7.82 0.15
N ILE A 28 -2.58 -8.92 0.45
CA ILE A 28 -2.34 -9.73 1.66
C ILE A 28 -0.95 -10.39 1.64
N GLU A 29 -0.56 -10.99 2.75
CA GLU A 29 0.70 -11.73 2.81
C GLU A 29 0.71 -12.90 1.81
N GLY A 30 1.88 -13.21 1.25
CA GLY A 30 1.98 -14.24 0.20
C GLY A 30 1.59 -13.77 -1.21
N ALA A 31 1.09 -12.54 -1.40
CA ALA A 31 0.74 -12.02 -2.72
C ALA A 31 1.94 -11.87 -3.69
N GLY A 32 3.18 -11.87 -3.17
CA GLY A 32 4.38 -11.76 -4.00
C GLY A 32 4.85 -10.33 -4.25
N LYS A 33 4.31 -9.35 -3.51
CA LYS A 33 4.64 -7.92 -3.66
C LYS A 33 6.14 -7.63 -3.72
N THR A 34 6.89 -8.05 -2.71
CA THR A 34 8.33 -7.74 -2.58
C THR A 34 9.13 -8.21 -3.80
N THR A 35 8.79 -9.39 -4.34
CA THR A 35 9.46 -9.94 -5.51
C THR A 35 9.16 -9.12 -6.77
N GLN A 36 7.90 -8.71 -6.94
CA GLN A 36 7.50 -7.87 -8.07
C GLN A 36 8.06 -6.45 -7.94
N ILE A 37 8.09 -5.87 -6.72
CA ILE A 37 8.71 -4.57 -6.45
C ILE A 37 10.18 -4.57 -6.90
N ASN A 38 10.96 -5.59 -6.54
CA ASN A 38 12.38 -5.65 -6.93
C ASN A 38 12.55 -5.70 -8.47
N ARG A 39 11.74 -6.51 -9.16
CA ARG A 39 11.79 -6.58 -10.64
C ARG A 39 11.39 -5.26 -11.31
N ILE A 40 10.37 -4.61 -10.80
CA ILE A 40 9.92 -3.30 -11.31
C ILE A 40 10.96 -2.22 -11.02
N LYS A 41 11.60 -2.26 -9.84
CA LYS A 41 12.71 -1.37 -9.52
C LYS A 41 13.82 -1.51 -10.56
N ASP A 42 14.32 -2.72 -10.80
CA ASP A 42 15.39 -2.98 -11.77
C ASP A 42 14.98 -2.49 -13.18
N TYR A 43 13.75 -2.80 -13.61
CA TYR A 43 13.21 -2.33 -14.89
C TYR A 43 13.19 -0.80 -15.03
N LEU A 44 12.82 -0.08 -13.97
CA LEU A 44 12.73 1.38 -13.99
C LEU A 44 14.13 2.03 -13.91
N GLU A 45 15.05 1.43 -13.18
CA GLU A 45 16.46 1.86 -13.14
C GLU A 45 17.12 1.68 -14.52
N ASP A 46 16.83 0.61 -15.26
CA ASP A 46 17.25 0.41 -16.65
C ASP A 46 16.67 1.44 -17.64
N LYS A 47 15.65 2.20 -17.21
CA LYS A 47 15.04 3.33 -17.93
C LYS A 47 15.52 4.70 -17.44
N ASP A 48 16.62 4.74 -16.73
CA ASP A 48 17.24 5.97 -16.18
C ASP A 48 16.38 6.70 -15.12
N PHE A 49 15.41 6.03 -14.49
CA PHE A 49 14.73 6.57 -13.33
C PHE A 49 15.54 6.33 -12.06
N ARG A 50 15.52 7.32 -11.18
CA ARG A 50 15.95 7.16 -9.79
C ARG A 50 14.84 6.51 -8.98
N VAL A 51 15.02 5.27 -8.51
CA VAL A 51 13.99 4.51 -7.83
C VAL A 51 14.30 4.37 -6.34
N LEU A 52 13.34 4.76 -5.49
CA LEU A 52 13.38 4.53 -4.05
C LEU A 52 12.30 3.53 -3.66
N VAL A 53 12.71 2.47 -2.99
CA VAL A 53 11.77 1.49 -2.42
C VAL A 53 11.62 1.78 -0.93
N LEU A 54 10.39 2.05 -0.51
CA LEU A 54 9.98 2.32 0.87
C LEU A 54 8.97 1.25 1.32
N ARG A 55 8.67 1.22 2.62
CA ARG A 55 7.63 0.35 3.17
C ARG A 55 6.90 1.04 4.30
N GLU A 56 5.64 0.71 4.49
CA GLU A 56 4.86 1.14 5.65
C GLU A 56 4.41 -0.03 6.54
N PRO A 57 4.32 0.18 7.85
CA PRO A 57 4.90 1.31 8.58
C PRO A 57 6.43 1.22 8.57
N GLY A 58 7.13 2.36 8.50
CA GLY A 58 8.61 2.37 8.45
C GLY A 58 9.17 3.49 7.57
N GLY A 59 10.39 3.27 7.04
CA GLY A 59 11.04 4.16 6.07
C GLY A 59 11.68 5.42 6.67
N THR A 60 11.54 5.66 7.97
CA THR A 60 12.23 6.71 8.73
C THR A 60 12.66 6.17 10.09
N PRO A 61 13.65 6.77 10.76
CA PRO A 61 14.04 6.32 12.11
C PRO A 61 12.89 6.30 13.12
N TYR A 62 11.96 7.25 13.00
CA TYR A 62 10.74 7.28 13.81
C TYR A 62 9.75 6.20 13.40
N GLY A 63 9.49 6.06 12.10
CA GLY A 63 8.59 5.06 11.55
C GLY A 63 9.02 3.62 11.87
N GLU A 64 10.34 3.33 11.86
CA GLU A 64 10.86 2.01 12.23
C GLU A 64 10.65 1.69 13.73
N LYS A 65 10.70 2.69 14.62
CA LYS A 65 10.34 2.49 16.03
C LYS A 65 8.86 2.16 16.19
N LEU A 66 7.98 2.86 15.46
CA LEU A 66 6.55 2.56 15.46
C LEU A 66 6.25 1.19 14.86
N ARG A 67 6.92 0.84 13.74
CA ARG A 67 6.82 -0.51 13.15
C ARG A 67 7.14 -1.59 14.17
N LYS A 68 8.24 -1.44 14.87
CA LYS A 68 8.65 -2.39 15.93
C LYS A 68 7.60 -2.45 17.05
N ALA A 69 7.10 -1.32 17.51
CA ALA A 69 6.07 -1.26 18.53
C ALA A 69 4.75 -1.92 18.11
N ILE A 70 4.41 -1.92 16.82
CA ILE A 70 3.19 -2.54 16.28
C ILE A 70 3.39 -4.04 16.06
N LEU A 71 4.47 -4.43 15.36
CA LEU A 71 4.63 -5.81 14.88
C LEU A 71 5.20 -6.78 15.91
N GLU A 72 5.99 -6.26 16.87
CA GLU A 72 6.65 -7.08 17.92
C GLU A 72 5.89 -7.01 19.27
N THR A 73 4.70 -6.39 19.30
CA THR A 73 3.94 -6.30 20.55
C THR A 73 3.38 -7.65 20.97
N SER A 74 3.46 -7.93 22.27
CA SER A 74 2.77 -9.05 22.90
C SER A 74 1.43 -8.66 23.53
N THR A 75 1.08 -7.36 23.48
CA THR A 75 -0.16 -6.81 24.04
C THR A 75 -1.14 -6.46 22.94
N ASN A 76 -2.43 -6.56 23.25
CA ASN A 76 -3.46 -6.19 22.30
C ASN A 76 -3.51 -4.66 22.16
N ILE A 77 -3.31 -4.15 20.94
CA ILE A 77 -3.43 -2.72 20.65
C ILE A 77 -4.90 -2.40 20.32
N HIS A 78 -5.47 -1.40 20.98
CA HIS A 78 -6.82 -0.97 20.65
C HIS A 78 -6.87 -0.47 19.19
N PRO A 79 -7.86 -0.85 18.36
CA PRO A 79 -7.90 -0.53 16.93
C PRO A 79 -7.72 0.96 16.61
N VAL A 80 -8.29 1.87 17.42
CA VAL A 80 -8.09 3.32 17.25
C VAL A 80 -6.63 3.71 17.47
N ALA A 81 -5.97 3.19 18.51
CA ALA A 81 -4.56 3.47 18.77
C ALA A 81 -3.68 2.91 17.65
N GLU A 82 -3.97 1.69 17.17
CA GLU A 82 -3.30 1.06 16.04
C GLU A 82 -3.39 1.96 14.79
N SER A 83 -4.59 2.46 14.45
CA SER A 83 -4.80 3.35 13.30
C SER A 83 -3.99 4.65 13.40
N TYR A 84 -3.92 5.27 14.57
CA TYR A 84 -3.12 6.48 14.78
C TYR A 84 -1.61 6.23 14.71
N LEU A 85 -1.12 5.06 15.11
CA LEU A 85 0.29 4.71 14.96
C LEU A 85 0.68 4.61 13.47
N PHE A 86 -0.17 4.01 12.64
CA PHE A 86 0.03 3.97 11.19
C PHE A 86 -0.02 5.37 10.58
N ALA A 87 -1.01 6.18 10.93
CA ALA A 87 -1.13 7.55 10.45
C ALA A 87 0.08 8.40 10.84
N SER A 88 0.57 8.26 12.08
CA SER A 88 1.77 8.96 12.57
C SER A 88 3.03 8.56 11.81
N ALA A 89 3.25 7.26 11.58
CA ALA A 89 4.39 6.78 10.79
C ALA A 89 4.34 7.30 9.35
N ARG A 90 3.16 7.29 8.73
CA ARG A 90 2.91 7.81 7.37
C ARG A 90 3.15 9.30 7.27
N ALA A 91 2.65 10.10 8.19
CA ALA A 91 2.88 11.54 8.20
C ALA A 91 4.38 11.87 8.23
N GLN A 92 5.15 11.14 9.04
CA GLN A 92 6.59 11.29 9.11
C GLN A 92 7.27 10.89 7.79
N LEU A 93 6.90 9.74 7.22
CA LEU A 93 7.45 9.24 5.95
C LEU A 93 7.19 10.22 4.80
N LEU A 94 5.97 10.74 4.70
CA LEU A 94 5.61 11.71 3.67
C LEU A 94 6.44 12.99 3.76
N THR A 95 6.57 13.59 4.95
CA THR A 95 7.26 14.87 5.13
C THR A 95 8.77 14.75 5.12
N GLU A 96 9.32 13.68 5.67
CA GLU A 96 10.77 13.50 5.80
C GLU A 96 11.41 12.95 4.53
N VAL A 97 10.70 12.09 3.79
CA VAL A 97 11.24 11.37 2.64
C VAL A 97 10.45 11.64 1.37
N VAL A 98 9.18 11.22 1.28
CA VAL A 98 8.45 11.14 0.00
C VAL A 98 8.40 12.49 -0.72
N LEU A 99 7.94 13.56 -0.05
CA LEU A 99 7.81 14.87 -0.68
C LEU A 99 9.15 15.48 -1.08
N LYS A 100 10.22 15.21 -0.32
CA LYS A 100 11.57 15.71 -0.65
C LYS A 100 12.14 14.98 -1.86
N GLU A 101 12.02 13.67 -1.89
CA GLU A 101 12.59 12.83 -2.94
C GLU A 101 11.87 13.01 -4.27
N LEU A 102 10.53 13.15 -4.27
CA LEU A 102 9.74 13.44 -5.48
C LEU A 102 10.07 14.81 -6.11
N ASN A 103 10.63 15.74 -5.33
CA ASN A 103 11.09 17.03 -5.87
C ASN A 103 12.37 16.92 -6.73
N THR A 104 13.03 15.76 -6.71
CA THR A 104 14.13 15.45 -7.62
C THR A 104 13.55 14.89 -8.92
N PRO A 105 13.81 15.50 -10.09
CA PRO A 105 13.26 15.03 -11.36
C PRO A 105 13.59 13.56 -11.65
N ASN A 106 12.72 12.88 -12.40
CA ASN A 106 12.85 11.48 -12.77
C ASN A 106 12.93 10.51 -11.57
N THR A 107 12.30 10.87 -10.46
CA THR A 107 12.25 10.01 -9.27
C THR A 107 10.95 9.22 -9.23
N ILE A 108 11.08 7.91 -9.00
CA ILE A 108 9.94 7.03 -8.75
C ILE A 108 10.08 6.47 -7.34
N ILE A 109 9.05 6.67 -6.53
CA ILE A 109 8.95 6.06 -5.21
C ILE A 109 8.00 4.88 -5.30
N ILE A 110 8.46 3.71 -4.87
CA ILE A 110 7.66 2.50 -4.73
C ILE A 110 7.50 2.21 -3.25
N CYS A 111 6.27 2.18 -2.76
CA CYS A 111 5.98 1.87 -1.35
C CYS A 111 5.32 0.49 -1.22
N ASP A 112 5.93 -0.41 -0.44
CA ASP A 112 5.28 -1.66 -0.04
C ASP A 112 4.31 -1.37 1.09
N ARG A 113 3.03 -1.33 0.76
CA ARG A 113 1.86 -0.89 1.53
C ARG A 113 1.78 0.64 1.71
N TYR A 114 0.53 1.11 1.75
CA TYR A 114 0.20 2.52 1.99
C TYR A 114 -1.22 2.64 2.57
N LEU A 115 -1.96 3.72 2.22
CA LEU A 115 -3.31 4.01 2.74
C LEU A 115 -4.31 2.86 2.52
N ASP A 116 -4.22 2.16 1.39
CA ASP A 116 -5.16 1.09 1.05
C ASP A 116 -5.01 -0.11 2.01
N SER A 117 -3.79 -0.35 2.52
CA SER A 117 -3.59 -1.24 3.67
C SER A 117 -4.34 -0.77 4.93
N THR A 118 -4.34 0.54 5.23
CA THR A 118 -5.07 1.07 6.41
C THR A 118 -6.58 0.92 6.25
N ILE A 119 -7.10 1.10 5.03
CA ILE A 119 -8.51 0.83 4.71
C ILE A 119 -8.83 -0.65 4.98
N ALA A 120 -8.00 -1.56 4.48
CA ALA A 120 -8.22 -3.00 4.64
C ALA A 120 -8.06 -3.47 6.10
N TYR A 121 -6.96 -3.09 6.75
CA TYR A 121 -6.62 -3.56 8.09
C TYR A 121 -7.45 -2.87 9.17
N GLN A 122 -7.35 -1.55 9.28
CA GLN A 122 -8.02 -0.82 10.35
C GLN A 122 -9.48 -0.52 10.00
N GLY A 123 -9.77 -0.17 8.75
CA GLY A 123 -11.13 0.15 8.32
C GLY A 123 -12.06 -1.05 8.36
N ILE A 124 -11.69 -2.14 7.70
CA ILE A 124 -12.53 -3.32 7.51
C ILE A 124 -12.20 -4.42 8.53
N ALA A 125 -10.96 -4.91 8.62
CA ALA A 125 -10.65 -6.05 9.46
C ALA A 125 -10.75 -5.73 10.96
N ARG A 126 -10.37 -4.51 11.39
CA ARG A 126 -10.57 -4.00 12.76
C ARG A 126 -11.92 -3.28 12.97
N GLU A 127 -12.77 -3.22 11.95
CA GLU A 127 -14.15 -2.69 12.04
C GLU A 127 -14.25 -1.21 12.49
N LEU A 128 -13.23 -0.40 12.21
CA LEU A 128 -13.30 1.04 12.52
C LEU A 128 -14.19 1.82 11.55
N GLY A 129 -14.51 1.24 10.39
CA GLY A 129 -15.22 1.89 9.29
C GLY A 129 -14.27 2.67 8.37
N VAL A 130 -14.55 2.58 7.06
CA VAL A 130 -13.72 3.24 6.03
C VAL A 130 -13.87 4.75 6.08
N GLN A 131 -15.08 5.26 6.30
CA GLN A 131 -15.34 6.68 6.45
C GLN A 131 -14.44 7.31 7.52
N ARG A 132 -14.34 6.68 8.69
CA ARG A 132 -13.48 7.14 9.78
C ARG A 132 -11.99 7.14 9.43
N ILE A 133 -11.54 6.12 8.71
CA ILE A 133 -10.14 6.07 8.24
C ILE A 133 -9.86 7.25 7.31
N LEU A 134 -10.73 7.50 6.34
CA LEU A 134 -10.57 8.60 5.41
C LEU A 134 -10.62 9.96 6.11
N GLU A 135 -11.56 10.17 7.06
CA GLU A 135 -11.62 11.40 7.86
C GLU A 135 -10.33 11.65 8.65
N THR A 136 -9.76 10.61 9.28
CA THR A 136 -8.49 10.69 10.00
C THR A 136 -7.34 11.09 9.08
N HIS A 137 -7.38 10.67 7.81
CA HIS A 137 -6.34 10.97 6.82
C HIS A 137 -6.62 12.23 5.99
N ASN A 138 -7.77 12.88 6.15
CA ASN A 138 -8.11 14.11 5.43
C ASN A 138 -7.41 15.36 6.00
N VAL A 139 -6.11 15.28 6.15
CA VAL A 139 -5.23 16.37 6.58
C VAL A 139 -3.88 16.26 5.87
N PHE A 140 -3.26 17.41 5.52
CA PHE A 140 -1.91 17.39 4.94
C PHE A 140 -0.88 16.86 5.96
N PRO A 141 0.03 15.96 5.56
CA PRO A 141 0.21 15.39 4.23
C PRO A 141 -0.55 14.06 4.01
N LEU A 142 -1.33 13.57 4.96
CA LEU A 142 -1.93 12.23 4.98
C LEU A 142 -2.94 11.98 3.83
N HIS A 143 -3.56 13.04 3.28
CA HIS A 143 -4.47 12.92 2.14
C HIS A 143 -3.76 12.70 0.79
N LEU A 144 -2.42 12.80 0.76
CA LEU A 144 -1.66 12.47 -0.44
C LEU A 144 -1.66 10.95 -0.66
N VAL A 145 -1.99 10.53 -1.87
CA VAL A 145 -2.06 9.12 -2.26
C VAL A 145 -1.14 8.83 -3.45
N PRO A 146 -0.80 7.56 -3.71
CA PRO A 146 -0.03 7.21 -4.89
C PRO A 146 -0.74 7.59 -6.20
N HIS A 147 0.03 7.92 -7.23
CA HIS A 147 -0.45 8.07 -8.61
C HIS A 147 -1.04 6.75 -9.14
N ARG A 148 -0.44 5.63 -8.73
CA ARG A 148 -0.90 4.27 -9.05
C ARG A 148 -0.69 3.36 -7.86
N THR A 149 -1.70 2.59 -7.53
CA THR A 149 -1.61 1.46 -6.60
C THR A 149 -1.74 0.17 -7.39
N ILE A 150 -0.80 -0.74 -7.21
CA ILE A 150 -0.86 -2.10 -7.76
C ILE A 150 -1.38 -3.03 -6.66
N TYR A 151 -2.65 -3.41 -6.76
CA TYR A 151 -3.23 -4.41 -5.87
C TYR A 151 -3.01 -5.81 -6.44
N VAL A 152 -2.05 -6.54 -5.87
CA VAL A 152 -1.77 -7.95 -6.23
C VAL A 152 -2.75 -8.84 -5.48
N LYS A 153 -3.85 -9.21 -6.14
CA LYS A 153 -4.96 -9.98 -5.54
C LYS A 153 -4.67 -11.46 -5.57
N ILE A 154 -4.76 -12.10 -4.43
CA ILE A 154 -4.80 -13.57 -4.26
C ILE A 154 -5.91 -13.94 -3.28
N ASP A 155 -6.37 -15.19 -3.32
CA ASP A 155 -7.29 -15.71 -2.32
C ASP A 155 -6.57 -16.16 -1.05
N LEU A 156 -7.36 -16.42 0.00
CA LEU A 156 -6.84 -16.82 1.30
C LEU A 156 -6.08 -18.15 1.24
N GLU A 157 -6.56 -19.13 0.47
CA GLU A 157 -5.93 -20.46 0.32
C GLU A 157 -4.51 -20.30 -0.27
N THR A 158 -4.38 -19.53 -1.33
CA THR A 158 -3.08 -19.24 -1.96
C THR A 158 -2.15 -18.51 -1.00
N SER A 159 -2.69 -17.55 -0.23
CA SER A 159 -1.92 -16.81 0.78
C SER A 159 -1.34 -17.76 1.84
N LEU A 160 -2.18 -18.57 2.47
CA LEU A 160 -1.78 -19.51 3.52
C LEU A 160 -0.73 -20.51 3.02
N LYS A 161 -0.97 -21.12 1.84
CA LYS A 161 -0.02 -22.04 1.22
C LYS A 161 1.35 -21.40 0.99
N ARG A 162 1.40 -20.15 0.50
CA ARG A 162 2.65 -19.46 0.25
C ARG A 162 3.37 -19.02 1.54
N GLN A 163 2.61 -18.68 2.59
CA GLN A 163 3.17 -18.36 3.91
C GLN A 163 3.81 -19.60 4.56
N GLU A 164 3.15 -20.76 4.52
CA GLU A 164 3.70 -22.03 5.03
C GLU A 164 5.05 -22.38 4.39
N MET A 165 5.19 -22.15 3.07
CA MET A 165 6.43 -22.41 2.35
C MET A 165 7.59 -21.50 2.79
N ARG A 166 7.32 -20.32 3.34
CA ARG A 166 8.37 -19.35 3.78
C ARG A 166 9.03 -19.72 5.09
N ASN A 167 8.38 -20.51 5.92
CA ASN A 167 8.87 -20.95 7.25
C ASN A 167 9.42 -19.82 8.15
N ASN A 168 8.85 -18.61 8.04
CA ASN A 168 9.22 -17.46 8.86
C ASN A 168 8.31 -17.36 10.10
N PRO A 169 8.81 -16.81 11.24
CA PRO A 169 7.94 -16.47 12.37
C PRO A 169 6.83 -15.50 11.91
N LYS A 170 5.60 -15.77 12.36
CA LYS A 170 4.46 -14.91 12.08
C LYS A 170 4.55 -13.63 12.91
N ASP A 171 4.28 -12.49 12.28
CA ASP A 171 4.11 -11.21 12.97
C ASP A 171 2.73 -11.10 13.64
N TYR A 172 2.47 -9.93 14.26
CA TYR A 172 1.22 -9.65 14.96
C TYR A 172 -0.02 -9.82 14.05
N PHE A 173 0.04 -9.38 12.79
CA PHE A 173 -1.08 -9.49 11.86
C PHE A 173 -1.20 -10.87 11.23
N GLU A 174 -0.08 -11.50 10.90
CA GLU A 174 -0.05 -12.85 10.34
C GLU A 174 -0.56 -13.91 11.34
N SER A 175 -0.50 -13.59 12.64
CA SER A 175 -1.01 -14.46 13.72
C SER A 175 -2.53 -14.39 13.93
N GLN A 176 -3.24 -13.46 13.26
CA GLN A 176 -4.69 -13.33 13.36
C GLN A 176 -5.41 -14.51 12.72
N ASP A 177 -6.70 -14.67 13.00
CA ASP A 177 -7.52 -15.77 12.49
C ASP A 177 -7.87 -15.65 10.99
N HIS A 178 -8.43 -16.72 10.43
CA HIS A 178 -8.80 -16.74 9.01
C HIS A 178 -9.87 -15.72 8.66
N SER A 179 -10.76 -15.37 9.57
CA SER A 179 -11.81 -14.37 9.33
C SER A 179 -11.22 -12.99 9.17
N PHE A 180 -10.19 -12.65 9.96
CA PHE A 180 -9.42 -11.42 9.80
C PHE A 180 -8.77 -11.32 8.41
N HIS A 181 -8.11 -12.40 7.98
CA HIS A 181 -7.46 -12.43 6.67
C HIS A 181 -8.46 -12.33 5.50
N GLN A 182 -9.66 -12.94 5.63
CA GLN A 182 -10.71 -12.77 4.63
C GLN A 182 -11.19 -11.31 4.57
N LYS A 183 -11.41 -10.67 5.71
CA LYS A 183 -11.76 -9.25 5.79
C LYS A 183 -10.70 -8.33 5.16
N LEU A 184 -9.41 -8.71 5.19
CA LEU A 184 -8.37 -7.94 4.47
C LEU A 184 -8.59 -7.97 2.97
N ILE A 185 -8.93 -9.12 2.40
CA ILE A 185 -9.23 -9.24 0.95
C ILE A 185 -10.44 -8.36 0.62
N ASP A 186 -11.52 -8.48 1.40
CA ASP A 186 -12.74 -7.69 1.22
C ASP A 186 -12.44 -6.18 1.32
N GLY A 187 -11.53 -5.78 2.21
CA GLY A 187 -11.10 -4.40 2.40
C GLY A 187 -10.29 -3.85 1.22
N TYR A 188 -9.39 -4.64 0.65
CA TYR A 188 -8.66 -4.25 -0.57
C TYR A 188 -9.59 -4.19 -1.79
N ASP A 189 -10.54 -5.14 -1.90
CA ASP A 189 -11.54 -5.11 -2.97
C ASP A 189 -12.37 -3.82 -2.88
N LEU A 190 -12.86 -3.48 -1.69
CA LEU A 190 -13.58 -2.23 -1.46
C LEU A 190 -12.71 -1.00 -1.78
N ALA A 191 -11.44 -0.98 -1.37
CA ALA A 191 -10.54 0.13 -1.71
C ALA A 191 -10.41 0.31 -3.23
N SER A 192 -10.34 -0.80 -3.99
CA SER A 192 -10.26 -0.74 -5.45
C SER A 192 -11.55 -0.23 -6.10
N GLU A 193 -12.71 -0.48 -5.50
CA GLU A 193 -14.00 0.07 -5.93
C GLU A 193 -14.14 1.57 -5.61
N LEU A 194 -13.56 2.02 -4.49
CA LEU A 194 -13.60 3.43 -4.07
C LEU A 194 -12.65 4.33 -4.87
N PHE A 195 -11.53 3.79 -5.31
CA PHE A 195 -10.48 4.52 -6.04
C PHE A 195 -10.09 3.83 -7.35
N PRO A 196 -11.06 3.60 -8.28
CA PRO A 196 -10.83 2.83 -9.51
C PRO A 196 -9.82 3.51 -10.45
N GLU A 197 -9.71 4.84 -10.40
CA GLU A 197 -8.82 5.63 -11.26
C GLU A 197 -7.32 5.38 -10.93
N ARG A 198 -7.01 5.08 -9.67
CA ARG A 198 -5.62 4.91 -9.23
C ARG A 198 -5.27 3.49 -8.83
N ILE A 199 -6.23 2.61 -8.51
CA ILE A 199 -5.97 1.23 -8.09
C ILE A 199 -6.15 0.27 -9.26
N SER A 200 -5.07 -0.37 -9.67
CA SER A 200 -5.06 -1.43 -10.68
C SER A 200 -4.99 -2.79 -10.00
N VAL A 201 -6.00 -3.63 -10.23
CA VAL A 201 -6.05 -4.99 -9.69
C VAL A 201 -5.33 -5.94 -10.62
N VAL A 202 -4.36 -6.68 -10.10
CA VAL A 202 -3.57 -7.69 -10.81
C VAL A 202 -3.80 -9.06 -10.17
N ASP A 203 -4.14 -10.07 -10.97
CA ASP A 203 -4.30 -11.45 -10.51
C ASP A 203 -2.95 -12.06 -10.14
N GLY A 204 -2.64 -12.09 -8.84
CA GLY A 204 -1.40 -12.62 -8.28
C GLY A 204 -1.31 -14.15 -8.21
N LYS A 205 -2.33 -14.88 -8.71
CA LYS A 205 -2.33 -16.35 -8.81
C LYS A 205 -1.71 -16.86 -10.10
N ARG A 206 -1.60 -16.00 -11.10
CA ARG A 206 -0.97 -16.33 -12.38
C ARG A 206 0.51 -16.65 -12.21
N ASP A 207 1.11 -17.10 -13.31
CA ASP A 207 2.56 -17.27 -13.40
C ASP A 207 3.30 -15.98 -13.04
N PHE A 208 4.45 -16.14 -12.42
CA PHE A 208 5.25 -15.04 -11.89
C PHE A 208 5.62 -13.99 -12.96
N ASP A 209 5.93 -14.43 -14.17
CA ASP A 209 6.28 -13.54 -15.28
C ASP A 209 5.05 -12.87 -15.89
N GLU A 210 3.90 -13.54 -15.92
CA GLU A 210 2.63 -12.93 -16.35
C GLU A 210 2.20 -11.82 -15.39
N VAL A 211 2.33 -12.03 -14.07
CA VAL A 211 2.08 -11.02 -13.05
C VAL A 211 3.00 -9.81 -13.27
N TYR A 212 4.30 -10.05 -13.48
CA TYR A 212 5.26 -8.99 -13.78
C TYR A 212 4.88 -8.18 -15.01
N LEU A 213 4.56 -8.84 -16.12
CA LEU A 213 4.19 -8.16 -17.37
C LEU A 213 2.91 -7.32 -17.19
N SER A 214 1.93 -7.83 -16.45
CA SER A 214 0.72 -7.10 -16.14
C SER A 214 1.00 -5.84 -15.29
N ILE A 215 1.84 -5.96 -14.26
CA ILE A 215 2.25 -4.83 -13.41
C ILE A 215 3.03 -3.81 -14.23
N ARG A 216 4.00 -4.27 -15.01
CA ARG A 216 4.82 -3.41 -15.87
C ARG A 216 3.94 -2.58 -16.82
N GLN A 217 2.94 -3.21 -17.46
CA GLN A 217 2.02 -2.51 -18.35
C GLN A 217 1.30 -1.35 -17.63
N GLN A 218 0.81 -1.57 -16.39
CA GLN A 218 0.13 -0.54 -15.61
C GLN A 218 1.05 0.64 -15.26
N ILE A 219 2.34 0.35 -15.06
CA ILE A 219 3.35 1.37 -14.75
C ILE A 219 3.77 2.12 -16.02
N ASP A 220 3.94 1.43 -17.13
CA ASP A 220 4.25 2.03 -18.42
C ASP A 220 3.11 2.97 -18.87
N ASP A 221 1.85 2.57 -18.67
CA ASP A 221 0.67 3.40 -18.94
C ASP A 221 0.64 4.67 -18.06
N LEU A 222 1.14 4.61 -16.84
CA LEU A 222 1.25 5.78 -15.97
C LEU A 222 2.35 6.74 -16.41
N ILE A 223 3.53 6.20 -16.77
CA ILE A 223 4.76 6.99 -16.95
C ILE A 223 4.90 7.51 -18.37
N PHE A 224 4.54 6.68 -19.36
CA PHE A 224 4.86 6.96 -20.78
C PHE A 224 3.63 7.30 -21.63
N LYS A 225 2.40 7.15 -21.11
CA LYS A 225 1.22 7.55 -21.84
C LYS A 225 1.17 9.08 -21.88
N LYS A 226 1.30 9.65 -23.06
CA LYS A 226 1.03 11.08 -23.26
C LYS A 226 -0.45 11.33 -23.00
N GLU A 227 -0.74 12.34 -22.19
CA GLU A 227 -2.08 12.94 -22.19
C GLU A 227 -2.30 13.52 -23.60
N ASP A 228 -3.26 12.94 -24.35
CA ASP A 228 -3.71 13.47 -25.63
C ASP A 228 -4.56 14.74 -25.42
#